data_35dea47ab6f040a4507bc17508cb0e2b
#
_entry.id   35dea47ab6f040a4507bc17508cb0e2b
#
_cell.length_a   1.000
_cell.length_b   1.000
_cell.length_c   1.000
_cell.angle_alpha   90.00
_cell.angle_beta   90.00
_cell.angle_gamma   90.00
#
_symmetry.space_group_name_H-M   'P 1'
#
loop_
_entity.id
_entity.type
_entity.pdbx_description
1 polymer ?
#
loop_
_entity_poly.entity_id
_entity_poly.type
_entity_poly.pdbx_seq_one_letter_code
_entity_poly.pdbx_strand_id
1 'polypeptide(L)'
;MTKKSQFGVGYTFPCLFKVGNDGWALVSETGVSSAYPASRLSDYDAAKGYTVAFPQKGENNGIGSEYAGIPLPGETPWRTITVGTTLAPIVETTIPYDVVEPLYEPTQQYKPSRYTWSWLIWQDESINYDDQVKMIDVAAAQGYEAILVDNWWDQRIGRDKIEKLAQYAKSKQVSLMLWYNSNGFENDAPQTPRQIMNNSIARKKEMAWMKKIGIVGIKVDFFGGDKQETMKLYEDILSDANDYGLEVIFHGCTMPRGWERMYPNYVSSEAALASENVYFTDYHAKKEAFEMTMHPFSRNAVASFDWGGVMMNKYLSRDNKSRHQRYTSDVFEMATAITNQSSVNCVCLYPNNLQDVPQWELDWLKGLPTAWDDVKFIAGYPTKYAVVARKASQENGSGAAINNGKWIVGGLNATDKPLTLTLNLPMFAGKTVEYLTDQPKKQGEKFYTSVKKTLKVGKNGKAKVVIQPNGGIIIN
;
A
#
# COMPACT_ATOMS: atom_id res chain seq x y z
N MET A 1 -14.93 -5.90 -8.42
CA MET A 1 -15.93 -6.61 -7.59
C MET A 1 -15.34 -6.78 -6.20
N THR A 2 -16.11 -6.46 -5.19
CA THR A 2 -15.72 -6.69 -3.80
C THR A 2 -15.71 -8.19 -3.52
N LYS A 3 -14.67 -8.68 -2.86
CA LYS A 3 -14.57 -10.11 -2.51
C LYS A 3 -15.60 -10.43 -1.42
N LYS A 4 -16.35 -11.51 -1.58
CA LYS A 4 -17.27 -12.01 -0.56
C LYS A 4 -16.47 -12.44 0.67
N SER A 5 -17.03 -12.25 1.88
CA SER A 5 -16.35 -12.65 3.11
C SER A 5 -16.07 -14.16 3.13
N GLN A 6 -15.05 -14.59 3.82
CA GLN A 6 -14.70 -16.01 3.91
C GLN A 6 -15.78 -16.87 4.56
N PHE A 7 -16.66 -16.28 5.37
CA PHE A 7 -17.82 -16.95 5.96
C PHE A 7 -19.08 -16.92 5.07
N GLY A 8 -18.96 -16.45 3.83
CA GLY A 8 -20.03 -16.46 2.84
C GLY A 8 -21.11 -15.41 3.05
N VAL A 9 -20.94 -14.48 3.98
CA VAL A 9 -21.92 -13.42 4.27
C VAL A 9 -21.38 -12.07 3.85
N GLY A 10 -22.08 -11.41 2.92
CA GLY A 10 -21.83 -10.05 2.53
C GLY A 10 -20.52 -9.80 1.79
N TYR A 11 -20.17 -8.53 1.66
CA TYR A 11 -19.02 -8.03 0.91
C TYR A 11 -18.21 -7.08 1.78
N THR A 12 -16.90 -7.26 1.82
CA THR A 12 -15.99 -6.35 2.53
C THR A 12 -16.02 -4.96 1.90
N PHE A 13 -15.99 -3.91 2.73
CA PHE A 13 -15.80 -2.54 2.27
C PHE A 13 -14.38 -2.32 1.69
N PRO A 14 -14.22 -1.32 0.79
CA PRO A 14 -15.24 -0.53 0.12
C PRO A 14 -15.92 -1.31 -1.01
N CYS A 15 -17.19 -1.00 -1.27
CA CYS A 15 -17.97 -1.61 -2.35
C CYS A 15 -18.26 -0.56 -3.43
N LEU A 16 -17.70 -0.75 -4.61
CA LEU A 16 -17.97 0.11 -5.76
C LEU A 16 -19.07 -0.46 -6.64
N PHE A 17 -20.09 0.34 -6.88
CA PHE A 17 -21.22 0.02 -7.74
C PHE A 17 -21.26 0.91 -8.98
N LYS A 18 -21.53 0.31 -10.13
CA LYS A 18 -21.99 1.05 -11.29
C LYS A 18 -23.52 1.15 -11.21
N VAL A 19 -24.04 2.37 -11.24
CA VAL A 19 -25.47 2.67 -11.11
C VAL A 19 -26.01 3.11 -12.46
N GLY A 20 -26.83 2.29 -13.08
CA GLY A 20 -27.32 2.54 -14.44
C GLY A 20 -26.18 2.66 -15.45
N ASN A 21 -26.31 3.56 -16.40
CA ASN A 21 -25.30 3.78 -17.44
C ASN A 21 -24.23 4.82 -17.05
N ASP A 22 -24.60 5.81 -16.25
CA ASP A 22 -23.81 7.02 -16.03
C ASP A 22 -23.54 7.34 -14.56
N GLY A 23 -23.79 6.40 -13.64
CA GLY A 23 -23.59 6.61 -12.21
C GLY A 23 -22.58 5.66 -11.59
N TRP A 24 -21.94 6.14 -10.53
CA TRP A 24 -21.06 5.36 -9.65
C TRP A 24 -21.37 5.66 -8.19
N ALA A 25 -21.29 4.65 -7.35
CA ALA A 25 -21.45 4.78 -5.91
C ALA A 25 -20.39 3.92 -5.20
N LEU A 26 -19.62 4.53 -4.32
CA LEU A 26 -18.69 3.84 -3.43
C LEU A 26 -19.28 3.83 -2.04
N VAL A 27 -19.56 2.65 -1.52
CA VAL A 27 -20.09 2.44 -0.17
C VAL A 27 -18.95 1.97 0.73
N SER A 28 -18.75 2.62 1.86
CA SER A 28 -17.70 2.30 2.81
C SER A 28 -18.09 2.62 4.25
N GLU A 29 -17.17 2.39 5.17
CA GLU A 29 -17.24 2.68 6.59
C GLU A 29 -15.99 3.41 7.03
N THR A 30 -16.09 4.33 7.99
CA THR A 30 -14.95 5.01 8.60
C THR A 30 -15.23 5.36 10.06
N GLY A 31 -14.18 5.63 10.85
CA GLY A 31 -14.32 5.96 12.28
C GLY A 31 -14.51 4.73 13.18
N VAL A 32 -13.98 3.57 12.80
CA VAL A 32 -14.03 2.37 13.67
C VAL A 32 -12.85 2.38 14.62
N SER A 33 -13.15 2.56 15.91
CA SER A 33 -12.19 2.46 17.02
C SER A 33 -12.37 1.13 17.78
N SER A 34 -11.68 0.99 18.91
CA SER A 34 -11.74 -0.18 19.81
C SER A 34 -13.11 -0.48 20.39
N ALA A 35 -14.05 0.50 20.35
CA ALA A 35 -15.40 0.31 20.86
C ALA A 35 -16.33 -0.48 19.90
N TYR A 36 -15.92 -0.70 18.66
CA TYR A 36 -16.75 -1.27 17.62
C TYR A 36 -16.14 -2.50 16.96
N PRO A 37 -16.97 -3.46 16.49
CA PRO A 37 -16.53 -4.37 15.44
C PRO A 37 -16.51 -3.62 14.11
N ALA A 38 -15.66 -4.03 13.19
CA ALA A 38 -15.75 -3.58 11.81
C ALA A 38 -16.95 -4.22 11.11
N SER A 39 -17.64 -3.49 10.25
CA SER A 39 -18.78 -4.00 9.51
C SER A 39 -18.49 -4.20 8.02
N ARG A 40 -19.44 -4.79 7.33
CA ARG A 40 -19.40 -5.07 5.89
C ARG A 40 -20.79 -4.84 5.27
N LEU A 41 -20.88 -4.83 3.95
CA LEU A 41 -22.15 -4.80 3.27
C LEU A 41 -22.75 -6.20 3.25
N SER A 42 -24.05 -6.33 3.56
CA SER A 42 -24.75 -7.63 3.52
C SER A 42 -24.82 -8.22 2.11
N ASP A 43 -25.24 -9.46 1.98
CA ASP A 43 -25.81 -9.96 0.73
C ASP A 43 -27.06 -9.14 0.35
N TYR A 44 -27.37 -9.08 -0.95
CA TYR A 44 -28.56 -8.41 -1.43
C TYR A 44 -29.83 -9.21 -1.03
N ASP A 45 -30.78 -8.51 -0.46
CA ASP A 45 -32.11 -9.03 -0.15
C ASP A 45 -33.16 -8.28 -0.98
N ALA A 46 -34.08 -8.99 -1.61
CA ALA A 46 -35.08 -8.39 -2.51
C ALA A 46 -36.04 -7.41 -1.80
N ALA A 47 -36.30 -7.62 -0.51
CA ALA A 47 -37.20 -6.77 0.28
C ALA A 47 -36.47 -5.62 0.99
N LYS A 48 -35.21 -5.83 1.41
CA LYS A 48 -34.44 -4.91 2.25
C LYS A 48 -33.32 -4.21 1.52
N GLY A 49 -32.93 -4.68 0.31
CA GLY A 49 -31.74 -4.23 -0.38
C GLY A 49 -30.46 -4.70 0.31
N TYR A 50 -29.44 -3.85 0.31
CA TYR A 50 -28.22 -4.05 1.09
C TYR A 50 -28.38 -3.43 2.47
N THR A 51 -27.86 -4.11 3.49
CA THR A 51 -27.81 -3.63 4.87
C THR A 51 -26.38 -3.74 5.43
N VAL A 52 -26.16 -3.18 6.60
CA VAL A 52 -24.91 -3.39 7.34
C VAL A 52 -24.91 -4.80 7.92
N ALA A 53 -23.83 -5.55 7.70
CA ALA A 53 -23.61 -6.86 8.28
C ALA A 53 -22.40 -6.81 9.25
N PHE A 54 -22.52 -7.51 10.36
CA PHE A 54 -21.48 -7.59 11.38
C PHE A 54 -20.69 -8.90 11.27
N PRO A 55 -19.55 -9.01 12.01
CA PRO A 55 -18.78 -10.25 12.08
C PRO A 55 -19.64 -11.45 12.49
N GLN A 56 -19.23 -12.63 12.04
CA GLN A 56 -19.90 -13.89 12.36
C GLN A 56 -19.32 -14.48 13.65
N LYS A 57 -20.13 -15.26 14.39
CA LYS A 57 -19.72 -15.91 15.62
C LYS A 57 -18.43 -16.74 15.47
N GLY A 58 -18.25 -17.41 14.32
CA GLY A 58 -17.07 -18.24 14.04
C GLY A 58 -15.81 -17.48 13.65
N GLU A 59 -15.90 -16.19 13.36
CA GLU A 59 -14.70 -15.37 13.10
C GLU A 59 -13.83 -15.29 14.33
N ASN A 60 -12.53 -15.01 14.15
CA ASN A 60 -11.59 -14.82 15.24
C ASN A 60 -11.47 -16.08 16.15
N ASN A 61 -11.44 -17.28 15.53
CA ASN A 61 -11.46 -18.57 16.21
C ASN A 61 -12.62 -18.73 17.20
N GLY A 62 -13.75 -18.04 16.98
CA GLY A 62 -14.91 -18.05 17.85
C GLY A 62 -14.78 -17.16 19.10
N ILE A 63 -13.66 -16.48 19.26
CA ILE A 63 -13.38 -15.61 20.42
C ILE A 63 -13.96 -14.23 20.18
N GLY A 64 -14.49 -13.61 21.24
CA GLY A 64 -14.99 -12.26 21.26
C GLY A 64 -16.42 -12.10 20.77
N SER A 65 -16.91 -10.88 20.92
CA SER A 65 -18.27 -10.49 20.58
C SER A 65 -18.36 -9.96 19.16
N GLU A 66 -19.42 -10.34 18.46
CA GLU A 66 -19.79 -9.75 17.16
C GLU A 66 -20.51 -8.39 17.30
N TYR A 67 -20.76 -7.93 18.52
CA TYR A 67 -21.49 -6.70 18.83
C TYR A 67 -20.55 -5.62 19.34
N ALA A 68 -20.99 -4.35 19.20
CA ALA A 68 -20.30 -3.21 19.76
C ALA A 68 -20.44 -3.16 21.30
N GLY A 69 -19.35 -2.79 22.01
CA GLY A 69 -19.33 -2.59 23.44
C GLY A 69 -19.42 -1.11 23.83
N ILE A 70 -20.47 -0.42 23.37
CA ILE A 70 -20.67 1.02 23.64
C ILE A 70 -21.75 1.27 24.68
N PRO A 71 -21.61 2.33 25.51
CA PRO A 71 -22.69 2.77 26.38
C PRO A 71 -23.82 3.40 25.57
N LEU A 72 -25.04 3.39 26.12
CA LEU A 72 -26.19 4.09 25.54
C LEU A 72 -26.55 5.34 26.39
N PRO A 73 -26.84 6.48 25.78
CA PRO A 73 -26.81 6.76 24.32
C PRO A 73 -25.38 6.72 23.76
N GLY A 74 -25.26 6.31 22.49
CA GLY A 74 -23.97 6.21 21.80
C GLY A 74 -24.12 6.39 20.29
N GLU A 75 -23.01 6.53 19.61
CA GLU A 75 -22.94 6.72 18.16
C GLU A 75 -22.37 5.47 17.47
N THR A 76 -22.68 5.28 16.20
CA THR A 76 -22.07 4.24 15.35
C THR A 76 -20.95 4.85 14.53
N PRO A 77 -20.01 4.04 14.02
CA PRO A 77 -19.09 4.49 12.98
C PRO A 77 -19.86 5.04 11.76
N TRP A 78 -19.22 5.93 11.03
CA TRP A 78 -19.80 6.49 9.81
C TRP A 78 -19.94 5.44 8.72
N ARG A 79 -21.08 5.44 8.02
CA ARG A 79 -21.28 4.74 6.74
C ARG A 79 -21.32 5.79 5.67
N THR A 80 -20.40 5.66 4.70
CA THR A 80 -20.19 6.66 3.67
C THR A 80 -20.70 6.15 2.32
N ILE A 81 -21.30 7.05 1.54
CA ILE A 81 -21.67 6.79 0.15
C ILE A 81 -21.14 7.96 -0.70
N THR A 82 -20.09 7.71 -1.43
CA THR A 82 -19.54 8.67 -2.39
C THR A 82 -20.17 8.41 -3.76
N VAL A 83 -20.82 9.41 -4.35
CA VAL A 83 -21.54 9.27 -5.62
C VAL A 83 -21.00 10.22 -6.69
N GLY A 84 -21.09 9.81 -7.95
CA GLY A 84 -20.71 10.63 -9.09
C GLY A 84 -21.23 10.12 -10.42
N THR A 85 -21.34 11.02 -11.40
CA THR A 85 -21.57 10.66 -12.80
C THR A 85 -20.31 10.18 -13.50
N THR A 86 -19.15 10.39 -12.89
CA THR A 86 -17.83 9.88 -13.29
C THR A 86 -17.12 9.22 -12.11
N LEU A 87 -15.96 8.62 -12.34
CA LEU A 87 -15.12 8.05 -11.30
C LEU A 87 -14.26 9.09 -10.55
N ALA A 88 -14.26 10.37 -10.99
CA ALA A 88 -13.49 11.40 -10.32
C ALA A 88 -13.85 11.58 -8.82
N PRO A 89 -15.13 11.74 -8.43
CA PRO A 89 -15.50 11.83 -7.02
C PRO A 89 -15.08 10.60 -6.19
N ILE A 90 -14.95 9.43 -6.83
CA ILE A 90 -14.54 8.19 -6.15
C ILE A 90 -13.03 8.20 -5.86
N VAL A 91 -12.22 8.57 -6.86
CA VAL A 91 -10.75 8.58 -6.74
C VAL A 91 -10.24 9.76 -5.91
N GLU A 92 -10.98 10.87 -5.95
CA GLU A 92 -10.62 12.14 -5.28
C GLU A 92 -11.31 12.32 -3.92
N THR A 93 -12.02 11.28 -3.41
CA THR A 93 -12.77 11.40 -2.15
C THR A 93 -11.83 11.59 -0.95
N THR A 94 -12.20 12.50 -0.07
CA THR A 94 -11.57 12.71 1.25
C THR A 94 -12.52 12.36 2.40
N ILE A 95 -13.76 12.00 2.09
CA ILE A 95 -14.81 11.69 3.08
C ILE A 95 -14.35 10.73 4.19
N PRO A 96 -13.57 9.65 3.91
CA PRO A 96 -13.12 8.75 4.97
C PRO A 96 -12.29 9.41 6.07
N TYR A 97 -11.69 10.55 5.77
CA TYR A 97 -10.84 11.32 6.69
C TYR A 97 -11.55 12.55 7.26
N ASP A 98 -12.44 13.19 6.48
CA ASP A 98 -13.07 14.48 6.82
C ASP A 98 -14.07 14.36 7.97
N VAL A 99 -14.67 13.17 8.15
CA VAL A 99 -15.73 12.92 9.12
C VAL A 99 -15.23 12.29 10.43
N VAL A 100 -13.93 12.11 10.57
CA VAL A 100 -13.34 11.48 11.77
C VAL A 100 -12.34 12.43 12.45
N GLU A 101 -12.28 12.32 13.78
CA GLU A 101 -11.38 13.12 14.59
C GLU A 101 -10.12 12.34 14.99
N PRO A 102 -8.98 13.02 15.20
CA PRO A 102 -7.82 12.40 15.81
C PRO A 102 -8.15 11.84 17.20
N LEU A 103 -7.75 10.61 17.49
CA LEU A 103 -7.90 10.00 18.82
C LEU A 103 -6.67 10.21 19.70
N TYR A 104 -5.51 10.41 19.11
CA TYR A 104 -4.23 10.55 19.79
C TYR A 104 -3.42 11.69 19.20
N GLU A 105 -2.70 12.41 20.06
CA GLU A 105 -1.70 13.39 19.63
C GLU A 105 -0.40 12.68 19.26
N PRO A 106 0.32 13.14 18.22
CA PRO A 106 1.59 12.56 17.83
C PRO A 106 2.68 12.86 18.87
N THR A 107 3.44 11.85 19.28
CA THR A 107 4.57 12.01 20.20
C THR A 107 5.85 12.46 19.50
N GLN A 108 5.88 12.37 18.19
CA GLN A 108 6.93 12.87 17.30
C GLN A 108 6.37 13.21 15.92
N GLN A 109 7.17 13.84 15.07
CA GLN A 109 6.84 14.00 13.67
C GLN A 109 7.10 12.68 12.92
N TYR A 110 6.04 11.99 12.54
CA TYR A 110 6.11 10.84 11.63
C TYR A 110 6.31 11.33 10.21
N LYS A 111 7.33 10.79 9.52
CA LYS A 111 7.73 11.30 8.21
C LYS A 111 7.42 10.29 7.11
N PRO A 112 6.85 10.75 5.99
CA PRO A 112 6.75 9.92 4.80
C PRO A 112 8.12 9.35 4.41
N SER A 113 8.15 8.07 4.02
CA SER A 113 9.41 7.39 3.75
C SER A 113 9.28 6.34 2.64
N ARG A 114 10.43 5.92 2.13
CA ARG A 114 10.55 4.76 1.24
C ARG A 114 11.37 3.71 1.94
N TYR A 115 10.99 2.47 1.74
CA TYR A 115 11.76 1.36 2.26
C TYR A 115 11.96 0.27 1.21
N THR A 116 12.96 -0.57 1.38
CA THR A 116 13.11 -1.80 0.62
C THR A 116 12.95 -3.02 1.51
N TRP A 117 12.57 -4.14 0.93
CA TRP A 117 12.11 -5.31 1.65
C TRP A 117 12.62 -6.60 0.99
N SER A 118 13.51 -7.31 1.66
CA SER A 118 14.14 -8.51 1.10
C SER A 118 13.18 -9.66 0.88
N TRP A 119 12.20 -9.81 1.78
CA TRP A 119 11.33 -10.97 1.82
C TRP A 119 10.41 -11.11 0.60
N LEU A 120 10.01 -10.00 -0.05
CA LEU A 120 9.07 -10.04 -1.16
C LEU A 120 9.48 -11.05 -2.26
N ILE A 121 10.76 -11.10 -2.62
CA ILE A 121 11.29 -12.03 -3.63
C ILE A 121 12.25 -13.06 -3.04
N TRP A 122 13.07 -12.68 -2.06
CA TRP A 122 14.09 -13.57 -1.50
C TRP A 122 13.55 -14.47 -0.37
N GLN A 123 12.33 -14.20 0.10
CA GLN A 123 11.59 -14.96 1.11
C GLN A 123 12.37 -15.18 2.40
N ASP A 124 11.96 -16.14 3.21
CA ASP A 124 12.54 -16.44 4.52
C ASP A 124 14.05 -16.65 4.52
N GLU A 125 14.63 -17.14 3.41
CA GLU A 125 16.07 -17.33 3.28
C GLU A 125 16.87 -16.04 3.35
N SER A 126 16.24 -14.91 3.07
CA SER A 126 16.85 -13.58 3.17
C SER A 126 16.93 -13.04 4.60
N ILE A 127 16.24 -13.67 5.53
CA ILE A 127 16.24 -13.23 6.92
C ILE A 127 17.50 -13.76 7.62
N ASN A 128 18.61 -13.16 7.26
CA ASN A 128 19.93 -13.39 7.81
C ASN A 128 20.73 -12.07 7.81
N TYR A 129 21.76 -11.98 8.65
CA TYR A 129 22.52 -10.75 8.86
C TYR A 129 23.11 -10.19 7.56
N ASP A 130 23.76 -11.04 6.77
CA ASP A 130 24.51 -10.61 5.59
C ASP A 130 23.63 -10.11 4.46
N ASP A 131 22.45 -10.70 4.27
CA ASP A 131 21.47 -10.23 3.28
C ASP A 131 20.83 -8.91 3.75
N GLN A 132 20.58 -8.73 5.05
CA GLN A 132 20.07 -7.45 5.54
C GLN A 132 21.10 -6.33 5.40
N VAL A 133 22.39 -6.61 5.57
CA VAL A 133 23.46 -5.64 5.24
C VAL A 133 23.40 -5.21 3.78
N LYS A 134 23.22 -6.16 2.84
CA LYS A 134 23.06 -5.83 1.41
C LYS A 134 21.84 -4.96 1.14
N MET A 135 20.72 -5.22 1.82
CA MET A 135 19.51 -4.39 1.68
C MET A 135 19.71 -2.98 2.23
N ILE A 136 20.44 -2.83 3.35
CA ILE A 136 20.84 -1.51 3.87
C ILE A 136 21.69 -0.76 2.83
N ASP A 137 22.65 -1.43 2.20
CA ASP A 137 23.49 -0.82 1.17
C ASP A 137 22.69 -0.41 -0.08
N VAL A 138 21.67 -1.19 -0.50
CA VAL A 138 20.75 -0.82 -1.58
C VAL A 138 19.93 0.41 -1.18
N ALA A 139 19.35 0.43 0.03
CA ALA A 139 18.59 1.57 0.52
C ALA A 139 19.46 2.84 0.56
N ALA A 140 20.68 2.74 1.07
CA ALA A 140 21.63 3.85 1.12
C ALA A 140 21.99 4.37 -0.28
N ALA A 141 22.27 3.48 -1.25
CA ALA A 141 22.60 3.85 -2.62
C ALA A 141 21.44 4.59 -3.31
N GLN A 142 20.21 4.21 -3.00
CA GLN A 142 18.99 4.82 -3.52
C GLN A 142 18.48 6.00 -2.67
N GLY A 143 19.10 6.29 -1.52
CA GLY A 143 18.66 7.34 -0.61
C GLY A 143 17.27 7.04 -0.01
N TYR A 144 16.95 5.76 0.22
CA TYR A 144 15.74 5.36 0.91
C TYR A 144 15.93 5.44 2.42
N GLU A 145 14.86 5.77 3.11
CA GLU A 145 14.87 6.08 4.53
C GLU A 145 15.00 4.85 5.41
N ALA A 146 14.51 3.66 4.92
CA ALA A 146 14.47 2.46 5.74
C ALA A 146 14.62 1.15 4.95
N ILE A 147 14.82 0.07 5.69
CA ILE A 147 14.57 -1.30 5.26
C ILE A 147 13.60 -1.98 6.23
N LEU A 148 12.84 -2.97 5.75
CA LEU A 148 12.03 -3.85 6.57
C LEU A 148 12.73 -5.20 6.74
N VAL A 149 13.00 -5.59 7.99
CA VAL A 149 13.46 -6.93 8.37
C VAL A 149 12.23 -7.75 8.75
N ASP A 150 11.89 -8.74 7.93
CA ASP A 150 10.64 -9.48 8.01
C ASP A 150 10.67 -10.64 9.04
N ASN A 151 9.67 -11.50 9.07
CA ASN A 151 9.45 -12.57 10.02
C ASN A 151 10.67 -13.46 10.28
N TRP A 152 10.69 -14.21 11.39
CA TRP A 152 11.77 -15.07 11.84
C TRP A 152 13.10 -14.36 12.22
N TRP A 153 13.16 -13.04 12.23
CA TRP A 153 14.41 -12.32 12.54
C TRP A 153 14.93 -12.62 13.96
N ASP A 154 14.04 -12.87 14.90
CA ASP A 154 14.38 -13.20 16.29
C ASP A 154 15.13 -14.53 16.40
N GLN A 155 14.81 -15.51 15.56
CA GLN A 155 15.43 -16.84 15.55
C GLN A 155 16.63 -16.92 14.62
N ARG A 156 16.56 -16.29 13.43
CA ARG A 156 17.59 -16.42 12.39
C ARG A 156 18.70 -15.38 12.50
N ILE A 157 18.39 -14.20 13.01
CA ILE A 157 19.37 -13.10 13.21
C ILE A 157 19.68 -12.94 14.69
N GLY A 158 18.65 -12.83 15.53
CA GLY A 158 18.75 -12.60 16.96
C GLY A 158 18.97 -11.14 17.34
N ARG A 159 18.61 -10.78 18.58
CA ARG A 159 18.59 -9.39 19.07
C ARG A 159 19.92 -8.69 18.96
N ASP A 160 21.01 -9.34 19.42
CA ASP A 160 22.34 -8.74 19.41
C ASP A 160 22.79 -8.35 18.00
N LYS A 161 22.43 -9.15 16.99
CA LYS A 161 22.74 -8.84 15.60
C LYS A 161 21.79 -7.79 15.03
N ILE A 162 20.53 -7.73 15.44
CA ILE A 162 19.62 -6.65 15.09
C ILE A 162 20.14 -5.30 15.62
N GLU A 163 20.67 -5.25 16.85
CA GLU A 163 21.29 -4.04 17.38
C GLU A 163 22.51 -3.60 16.52
N LYS A 164 23.34 -4.55 16.09
CA LYS A 164 24.44 -4.27 15.16
C LYS A 164 23.96 -3.82 13.79
N LEU A 165 22.89 -4.42 13.25
CA LEU A 165 22.27 -3.96 11.99
C LEU A 165 21.73 -2.54 12.12
N ALA A 166 21.07 -2.21 13.24
CA ALA A 166 20.59 -0.84 13.50
C ALA A 166 21.74 0.18 13.54
N GLN A 167 22.87 -0.17 14.18
CA GLN A 167 24.06 0.67 14.19
C GLN A 167 24.65 0.83 12.78
N TYR A 168 24.75 -0.26 12.01
CA TYR A 168 25.21 -0.22 10.63
C TYR A 168 24.31 0.63 9.74
N ALA A 169 22.99 0.40 9.81
CA ALA A 169 22.01 1.19 9.07
C ALA A 169 22.12 2.69 9.37
N LYS A 170 22.21 3.04 10.67
CA LYS A 170 22.43 4.42 11.10
C LYS A 170 23.71 5.03 10.51
N SER A 171 24.79 4.27 10.41
CA SER A 171 26.05 4.74 9.78
C SER A 171 25.90 5.03 8.28
N LYS A 172 24.88 4.43 7.65
CA LYS A 172 24.50 4.62 6.23
C LYS A 172 23.33 5.60 6.04
N GLN A 173 22.84 6.23 7.11
CA GLN A 173 21.65 7.09 7.11
C GLN A 173 20.37 6.34 6.70
N VAL A 174 20.28 5.07 7.03
CA VAL A 174 19.13 4.19 6.84
C VAL A 174 18.60 3.76 8.20
N SER A 175 17.29 3.59 8.32
CA SER A 175 16.64 3.09 9.53
C SER A 175 16.15 1.65 9.34
N LEU A 176 15.80 0.98 10.44
CA LEU A 176 15.19 -0.34 10.41
C LEU A 176 13.72 -0.27 10.82
N MET A 177 12.91 -1.07 10.14
CA MET A 177 11.57 -1.49 10.57
C MET A 177 11.61 -2.99 10.85
N LEU A 178 10.84 -3.46 11.82
CA LEU A 178 10.82 -4.88 12.24
C LEU A 178 9.42 -5.47 12.10
N TRP A 179 9.34 -6.71 11.67
CA TRP A 179 8.10 -7.46 11.56
C TRP A 179 7.73 -8.18 12.87
N TYR A 180 6.44 -8.24 13.17
CA TYR A 180 5.87 -8.98 14.32
C TYR A 180 4.57 -9.67 13.94
N ASN A 181 4.33 -10.86 14.53
CA ASN A 181 3.03 -11.49 14.53
C ASN A 181 2.11 -10.75 15.51
N SER A 182 0.90 -10.40 15.09
CA SER A 182 -0.09 -9.76 15.97
C SER A 182 -0.52 -10.69 17.11
N ASN A 183 -0.49 -12.00 16.88
CA ASN A 183 -1.16 -13.03 17.68
C ASN A 183 -2.63 -12.72 17.95
N GLY A 184 -3.26 -12.02 16.98
CA GLY A 184 -4.69 -11.74 17.02
C GLY A 184 -5.48 -12.97 17.35
N PHE A 185 -5.94 -13.02 18.58
CA PHE A 185 -6.72 -14.11 19.16
C PHE A 185 -6.21 -15.51 18.77
N GLU A 186 -4.94 -15.72 19.09
CA GLU A 186 -4.30 -17.03 18.95
C GLU A 186 -4.38 -17.55 17.51
N ASN A 187 -4.10 -16.68 16.51
CA ASN A 187 -3.90 -17.19 15.17
C ASN A 187 -2.83 -18.30 15.20
N ASP A 188 -2.95 -19.24 14.30
CA ASP A 188 -2.07 -20.41 14.20
C ASP A 188 -0.84 -20.19 13.29
N ALA A 189 -0.65 -18.96 12.77
CA ALA A 189 0.51 -18.61 11.98
C ALA A 189 1.81 -18.81 12.80
N PRO A 190 2.76 -19.62 12.30
CA PRO A 190 3.94 -20.02 13.10
C PRO A 190 5.04 -18.95 13.14
N GLN A 191 4.97 -17.93 12.27
CA GLN A 191 6.00 -16.91 12.12
C GLN A 191 6.23 -16.12 13.40
N THR A 192 7.49 -15.91 13.74
CA THR A 192 7.93 -15.17 14.94
C THR A 192 8.61 -13.85 14.56
N PRO A 193 8.71 -12.88 15.49
CA PRO A 193 8.34 -12.90 16.92
C PRO A 193 6.84 -13.03 17.19
N ARG A 194 6.48 -13.84 18.17
CA ARG A 194 5.11 -14.14 18.59
C ARG A 194 4.87 -13.81 20.06
N GLN A 195 3.59 -13.71 20.45
CA GLN A 195 3.15 -13.52 21.85
C GLN A 195 3.70 -12.23 22.49
N ILE A 196 3.92 -11.21 21.67
CA ILE A 196 4.43 -9.91 22.10
C ILE A 196 3.37 -8.85 21.88
N MET A 197 2.86 -8.72 20.65
CA MET A 197 1.96 -7.61 20.29
C MET A 197 0.59 -7.70 20.93
N ASN A 198 0.09 -8.90 21.24
CA ASN A 198 -1.17 -9.14 21.96
C ASN A 198 -1.06 -8.99 23.49
N ASN A 199 0.13 -8.81 24.04
CA ASN A 199 0.36 -8.66 25.47
C ASN A 199 0.93 -7.27 25.80
N SER A 200 0.20 -6.44 26.53
CA SER A 200 0.58 -5.05 26.79
C SER A 200 1.93 -4.89 27.49
N ILE A 201 2.27 -5.75 28.44
CA ILE A 201 3.55 -5.68 29.18
C ILE A 201 4.70 -6.09 28.26
N ALA A 202 4.55 -7.20 27.50
CA ALA A 202 5.56 -7.65 26.54
C ALA A 202 5.76 -6.63 25.43
N ARG A 203 4.66 -6.13 24.87
CA ARG A 203 4.65 -5.12 23.80
C ARG A 203 5.38 -3.84 24.19
N LYS A 204 5.08 -3.26 25.37
CA LYS A 204 5.73 -2.04 25.86
C LYS A 204 7.23 -2.25 26.15
N LYS A 205 7.61 -3.40 26.70
CA LYS A 205 9.03 -3.74 26.87
C LYS A 205 9.76 -3.85 25.52
N GLU A 206 9.12 -4.46 24.55
CA GLU A 206 9.65 -4.62 23.21
C GLU A 206 9.83 -3.25 22.52
N MET A 207 8.79 -2.41 22.56
CA MET A 207 8.83 -1.06 21.97
C MET A 207 9.85 -0.14 22.65
N ALA A 208 10.04 -0.28 23.97
CA ALA A 208 11.10 0.42 24.69
C ALA A 208 12.51 0.01 24.20
N TRP A 209 12.74 -1.28 23.94
CA TRP A 209 13.98 -1.76 23.33
C TRP A 209 14.14 -1.24 21.91
N MET A 210 13.12 -1.30 21.07
CA MET A 210 13.14 -0.74 19.70
C MET A 210 13.53 0.74 19.68
N LYS A 211 12.88 1.54 20.52
CA LYS A 211 13.19 2.98 20.67
C LYS A 211 14.65 3.19 21.05
N LYS A 212 15.16 2.39 22.03
CA LYS A 212 16.55 2.48 22.49
C LYS A 212 17.56 2.25 21.37
N ILE A 213 17.31 1.29 20.47
CA ILE A 213 18.22 0.94 19.38
C ILE A 213 17.97 1.71 18.07
N GLY A 214 16.95 2.57 18.03
CA GLY A 214 16.64 3.43 16.89
C GLY A 214 15.82 2.78 15.78
N ILE A 215 14.99 1.78 16.10
CA ILE A 215 13.94 1.28 15.19
C ILE A 215 12.89 2.39 15.00
N VAL A 216 12.45 2.59 13.75
CA VAL A 216 11.50 3.66 13.41
C VAL A 216 10.07 3.18 13.22
N GLY A 217 9.86 1.90 12.96
CA GLY A 217 8.52 1.37 12.73
C GLY A 217 8.44 -0.14 12.84
N ILE A 218 7.21 -0.63 12.82
CA ILE A 218 6.88 -2.05 12.85
C ILE A 218 5.86 -2.41 11.77
N LYS A 219 6.05 -3.60 11.17
CA LYS A 219 5.01 -4.30 10.40
C LYS A 219 4.39 -5.35 11.31
N VAL A 220 3.08 -5.27 11.54
CA VAL A 220 2.37 -6.25 12.35
C VAL A 220 1.38 -7.01 11.50
N ASP A 221 1.42 -8.33 11.56
CA ASP A 221 0.77 -9.23 10.61
C ASP A 221 -0.15 -10.26 11.27
N PHE A 222 -1.03 -10.88 10.48
CA PHE A 222 -1.89 -12.01 10.88
C PHE A 222 -2.95 -11.70 11.92
N PHE A 223 -3.75 -10.65 11.69
CA PHE A 223 -4.93 -10.36 12.51
C PHE A 223 -6.09 -11.30 12.16
N GLY A 224 -6.92 -11.63 13.14
CA GLY A 224 -8.04 -12.56 12.98
C GLY A 224 -9.40 -11.86 12.97
N GLY A 225 -10.03 -11.70 11.79
CA GLY A 225 -11.42 -11.24 11.65
C GLY A 225 -11.66 -9.77 12.00
N ASP A 226 -12.95 -9.42 12.15
CA ASP A 226 -13.43 -8.04 12.27
C ASP A 226 -14.17 -7.75 13.59
N LYS A 227 -14.09 -8.65 14.58
CA LYS A 227 -14.74 -8.47 15.89
C LYS A 227 -14.12 -7.32 16.69
N GLN A 228 -14.84 -6.82 17.68
CA GLN A 228 -14.39 -5.71 18.54
C GLN A 228 -13.01 -5.96 19.17
N GLU A 229 -12.75 -7.17 19.62
CA GLU A 229 -11.46 -7.53 20.24
C GLU A 229 -10.29 -7.35 19.26
N THR A 230 -10.50 -7.59 17.97
CA THR A 230 -9.50 -7.35 16.94
C THR A 230 -9.30 -5.84 16.74
N MET A 231 -10.37 -5.05 16.70
CA MET A 231 -10.28 -3.58 16.62
C MET A 231 -9.55 -3.01 17.84
N LYS A 232 -9.81 -3.58 19.03
CA LYS A 232 -9.09 -3.22 20.26
C LYS A 232 -7.59 -3.52 20.16
N LEU A 233 -7.20 -4.65 19.58
CA LEU A 233 -5.80 -5.00 19.40
C LEU A 233 -5.08 -4.01 18.44
N TYR A 234 -5.74 -3.59 17.36
CA TYR A 234 -5.19 -2.55 16.47
C TYR A 234 -4.92 -1.25 17.22
N GLU A 235 -5.92 -0.75 17.97
CA GLU A 235 -5.79 0.49 18.73
C GLU A 235 -4.74 0.37 19.84
N ASP A 236 -4.71 -0.74 20.58
CA ASP A 236 -3.71 -1.01 21.63
C ASP A 236 -2.28 -0.96 21.05
N ILE A 237 -2.06 -1.55 19.87
CA ILE A 237 -0.75 -1.53 19.20
C ILE A 237 -0.41 -0.11 18.74
N LEU A 238 -1.35 0.59 18.09
CA LEU A 238 -1.14 1.95 17.59
C LEU A 238 -0.85 2.93 18.71
N SER A 239 -1.65 2.91 19.78
CA SER A 239 -1.47 3.76 20.95
C SER A 239 -0.12 3.53 21.62
N ASP A 240 0.22 2.28 21.94
CA ASP A 240 1.51 1.97 22.56
C ASP A 240 2.69 2.33 21.61
N ALA A 241 2.58 2.03 20.32
CA ALA A 241 3.62 2.38 19.34
C ALA A 241 3.83 3.91 19.24
N ASN A 242 2.76 4.70 19.31
CA ASN A 242 2.85 6.17 19.37
C ASN A 242 3.62 6.65 20.59
N ASP A 243 3.39 6.07 21.78
CA ASP A 243 4.13 6.42 23.02
C ASP A 243 5.64 6.20 22.88
N TYR A 244 6.04 5.23 22.05
CA TYR A 244 7.45 4.92 21.80
C TYR A 244 7.99 5.56 20.50
N GLY A 245 7.15 6.27 19.73
CA GLY A 245 7.55 6.95 18.50
C GLY A 245 7.79 5.99 17.34
N LEU A 246 6.97 4.96 17.21
CA LEU A 246 7.07 3.95 16.15
C LEU A 246 5.91 4.09 15.15
N GLU A 247 6.24 4.08 13.87
CA GLU A 247 5.28 3.95 12.77
C GLU A 247 4.76 2.51 12.67
N VAL A 248 3.52 2.34 12.20
CA VAL A 248 2.89 1.02 12.13
C VAL A 248 2.30 0.76 10.75
N ILE A 249 2.71 -0.38 10.17
CA ILE A 249 2.13 -0.98 8.97
C ILE A 249 1.40 -2.27 9.39
N PHE A 250 0.17 -2.47 8.91
CA PHE A 250 -0.57 -3.71 9.16
C PHE A 250 -0.68 -4.58 7.92
N HIS A 251 -0.41 -5.88 8.09
CA HIS A 251 -0.64 -6.92 7.11
C HIS A 251 -1.57 -8.00 7.66
N GLY A 252 -2.05 -8.92 6.80
CA GLY A 252 -3.04 -9.91 7.21
C GLY A 252 -4.20 -9.29 8.02
N CYS A 253 -4.67 -8.14 7.60
CA CYS A 253 -5.45 -7.21 8.41
C CYS A 253 -6.81 -6.88 7.78
N THR A 254 -7.68 -6.27 8.56
CA THR A 254 -8.91 -5.64 8.04
C THR A 254 -8.60 -4.36 7.27
N MET A 255 -9.56 -3.89 6.47
CA MET A 255 -9.48 -2.58 5.84
C MET A 255 -9.42 -1.48 6.93
N PRO A 256 -8.47 -0.54 6.86
CA PRO A 256 -8.44 0.61 7.75
C PRO A 256 -9.62 1.53 7.47
N ARG A 257 -10.14 2.15 8.52
CA ARG A 257 -11.39 2.92 8.49
C ARG A 257 -11.20 4.30 9.10
N GLY A 258 -10.49 5.17 8.37
CA GLY A 258 -10.15 6.53 8.81
C GLY A 258 -8.93 6.57 9.72
N TRP A 259 -8.18 5.48 9.83
CA TRP A 259 -7.06 5.35 10.77
C TRP A 259 -5.92 6.32 10.51
N GLU A 260 -5.70 6.75 9.28
CA GLU A 260 -4.73 7.79 8.91
C GLU A 260 -5.00 9.13 9.62
N ARG A 261 -6.28 9.40 9.93
CA ARG A 261 -6.69 10.59 10.67
C ARG A 261 -6.75 10.35 12.17
N MET A 262 -7.18 9.14 12.57
CA MET A 262 -7.43 8.80 13.97
C MET A 262 -6.13 8.54 14.75
N TYR A 263 -5.13 7.95 14.10
CA TYR A 263 -3.88 7.52 14.74
C TYR A 263 -2.67 8.12 14.01
N PRO A 264 -1.88 9.00 14.66
CA PRO A 264 -0.84 9.77 13.98
C PRO A 264 0.32 8.92 13.44
N ASN A 265 0.52 7.72 13.97
CA ASN A 265 1.58 6.79 13.61
C ASN A 265 1.10 5.62 12.74
N TYR A 266 -0.18 5.55 12.38
CA TYR A 266 -0.67 4.62 11.37
C TYR A 266 -0.24 5.14 9.99
N VAL A 267 0.50 4.33 9.24
CA VAL A 267 1.04 4.79 7.95
C VAL A 267 0.52 4.01 6.76
N SER A 268 0.22 2.73 6.90
CA SER A 268 -0.31 1.92 5.80
C SER A 268 -0.86 0.57 6.26
N SER A 269 -1.61 -0.08 5.37
CA SER A 269 -2.05 -1.47 5.54
C SER A 269 -2.19 -2.16 4.19
N GLU A 270 -2.06 -3.47 4.19
CA GLU A 270 -2.39 -4.34 3.06
C GLU A 270 -3.91 -4.36 2.80
N ALA A 271 -4.67 -5.20 3.49
CA ALA A 271 -6.12 -5.37 3.40
C ALA A 271 -6.69 -5.55 1.98
N ALA A 272 -5.86 -5.99 1.04
CA ALA A 272 -6.19 -6.38 -0.33
C ALA A 272 -5.06 -7.23 -0.90
N LEU A 273 -5.26 -7.86 -2.07
CA LEU A 273 -4.17 -8.57 -2.74
C LEU A 273 -3.05 -7.59 -3.11
N ALA A 274 -1.84 -7.92 -2.70
CA ALA A 274 -0.63 -7.12 -2.84
C ALA A 274 0.38 -7.80 -3.78
N SER A 275 1.49 -7.12 -4.09
CA SER A 275 2.54 -7.63 -4.99
C SER A 275 3.18 -8.94 -4.51
N GLU A 276 3.13 -9.26 -3.22
CA GLU A 276 3.62 -10.54 -2.70
C GLU A 276 2.89 -11.74 -3.31
N ASN A 277 1.61 -11.59 -3.70
CA ASN A 277 0.87 -12.63 -4.40
C ASN A 277 1.46 -12.94 -5.77
N VAL A 278 2.09 -11.95 -6.41
CA VAL A 278 2.80 -12.11 -7.69
C VAL A 278 3.96 -13.09 -7.54
N TYR A 279 4.66 -13.08 -6.40
CA TYR A 279 5.71 -14.05 -6.10
C TYR A 279 5.15 -15.47 -5.91
N PHE A 280 4.00 -15.62 -5.24
CA PHE A 280 3.53 -16.95 -4.87
C PHE A 280 3.12 -17.79 -6.05
N THR A 281 2.46 -17.22 -7.05
CA THR A 281 1.99 -18.01 -8.20
C THR A 281 2.04 -17.24 -9.53
N ASP A 282 2.29 -17.96 -10.61
CA ASP A 282 2.18 -17.45 -11.99
C ASP A 282 0.76 -16.94 -12.33
N TYR A 283 -0.26 -17.51 -11.68
CA TYR A 283 -1.64 -17.02 -11.81
C TYR A 283 -1.78 -15.58 -11.32
N HIS A 284 -1.27 -15.27 -10.12
CA HIS A 284 -1.31 -13.92 -9.57
C HIS A 284 -0.42 -12.96 -10.35
N ALA A 285 0.76 -13.41 -10.81
CA ALA A 285 1.62 -12.61 -11.68
C ALA A 285 0.90 -12.17 -12.97
N LYS A 286 0.08 -13.04 -13.55
CA LYS A 286 -0.77 -12.70 -14.70
C LYS A 286 -1.95 -11.78 -14.36
N LYS A 287 -2.36 -11.72 -13.09
CA LYS A 287 -3.48 -10.91 -12.62
C LYS A 287 -3.08 -9.56 -12.05
N GLU A 288 -1.81 -9.32 -11.84
CA GLU A 288 -1.30 -8.10 -11.23
C GLU A 288 -1.85 -6.81 -11.87
N ALA A 289 -1.80 -6.72 -13.20
CA ALA A 289 -2.31 -5.54 -13.89
C ALA A 289 -3.81 -5.32 -13.65
N PHE A 290 -4.60 -6.40 -13.62
CA PHE A 290 -6.03 -6.35 -13.29
C PHE A 290 -6.26 -5.82 -11.87
N GLU A 291 -5.49 -6.29 -10.89
CA GLU A 291 -5.61 -5.90 -9.48
C GLU A 291 -5.16 -4.44 -9.29
N MET A 292 -4.00 -4.06 -9.82
CA MET A 292 -3.46 -2.70 -9.68
C MET A 292 -4.33 -1.63 -10.36
N THR A 293 -5.07 -1.99 -11.43
CA THR A 293 -6.04 -1.06 -12.05
C THR A 293 -7.40 -1.06 -11.37
N MET A 294 -7.62 -1.85 -10.33
CA MET A 294 -8.81 -1.83 -9.48
C MET A 294 -8.62 -0.94 -8.23
N HIS A 295 -7.45 -0.98 -7.61
CA HIS A 295 -7.18 -0.36 -6.32
C HIS A 295 -7.48 1.14 -6.24
N PRO A 296 -7.14 1.98 -7.24
CA PRO A 296 -7.45 3.41 -7.20
C PRO A 296 -8.94 3.73 -7.10
N PHE A 297 -9.81 2.79 -7.47
CA PHE A 297 -11.27 2.95 -7.48
C PHE A 297 -11.96 2.25 -6.30
N SER A 298 -11.21 1.57 -5.45
CA SER A 298 -11.74 0.79 -4.34
C SER A 298 -10.86 0.93 -3.10
N ARG A 299 -10.01 -0.05 -2.80
CA ARG A 299 -9.21 -0.14 -1.57
C ARG A 299 -8.40 1.13 -1.28
N ASN A 300 -7.74 1.67 -2.28
CA ASN A 300 -6.89 2.86 -2.13
C ASN A 300 -7.64 4.20 -2.27
N ALA A 301 -8.91 4.17 -2.66
CA ALA A 301 -9.76 5.36 -2.64
C ALA A 301 -10.17 5.79 -1.21
N VAL A 302 -10.15 4.87 -0.24
CA VAL A 302 -10.65 5.12 1.12
C VAL A 302 -9.57 5.03 2.20
N ALA A 303 -8.35 4.55 1.87
CA ALA A 303 -7.26 4.44 2.84
C ALA A 303 -5.92 4.24 2.12
N SER A 304 -4.79 4.58 2.80
CA SER A 304 -3.45 4.22 2.36
C SER A 304 -3.30 2.71 2.16
N PHE A 305 -2.49 2.31 1.20
CA PHE A 305 -2.40 0.92 0.78
C PHE A 305 -0.93 0.49 0.61
N ASP A 306 -0.49 -0.42 1.45
CA ASP A 306 0.77 -1.13 1.27
C ASP A 306 0.55 -2.30 0.30
N TRP A 307 0.76 -2.06 -0.98
CA TRP A 307 0.56 -3.08 -2.03
C TRP A 307 1.77 -4.00 -2.23
N GLY A 308 2.74 -4.00 -1.30
CA GLY A 308 3.96 -4.80 -1.35
C GLY A 308 5.08 -4.20 -2.21
N GLY A 309 4.80 -3.11 -2.92
CA GLY A 309 5.80 -2.24 -3.51
C GLY A 309 6.04 -2.37 -5.01
N VAL A 310 6.85 -1.43 -5.50
CA VAL A 310 7.37 -1.38 -6.87
C VAL A 310 8.40 -2.49 -7.05
N MET A 311 8.21 -3.37 -8.03
CA MET A 311 9.02 -4.56 -8.22
C MET A 311 9.75 -4.53 -9.56
N MET A 312 11.09 -4.40 -9.55
CA MET A 312 11.87 -4.25 -10.78
C MET A 312 12.47 -5.55 -11.31
N ASN A 313 12.46 -6.64 -10.54
CA ASN A 313 12.88 -7.95 -11.04
C ASN A 313 11.98 -8.44 -12.18
N LYS A 314 12.59 -9.00 -13.24
CA LYS A 314 11.87 -9.59 -14.38
C LYS A 314 11.35 -11.00 -14.06
N TYR A 315 12.06 -11.72 -13.21
CA TYR A 315 11.71 -13.04 -12.73
C TYR A 315 11.59 -13.03 -11.21
N LEU A 316 10.63 -13.78 -10.69
CA LEU A 316 10.30 -13.81 -9.25
C LEU A 316 11.23 -14.77 -8.52
N SER A 317 12.53 -14.50 -8.60
CA SER A 317 13.60 -15.31 -8.01
C SER A 317 14.78 -14.44 -7.60
N ARG A 318 15.58 -14.95 -6.68
CA ARG A 318 16.77 -14.26 -6.16
C ARG A 318 17.81 -13.97 -7.24
N ASP A 319 17.94 -14.86 -8.23
CA ASP A 319 18.87 -14.72 -9.36
C ASP A 319 18.31 -13.87 -10.51
N ASN A 320 17.07 -13.43 -10.41
CA ASN A 320 16.31 -12.71 -11.45
C ASN A 320 16.29 -13.46 -12.82
N LYS A 321 16.34 -14.80 -12.80
CA LYS A 321 16.42 -15.65 -14.01
C LYS A 321 15.52 -16.88 -13.96
N SER A 322 15.20 -17.35 -12.75
CA SER A 322 14.43 -18.58 -12.51
C SER A 322 13.00 -18.27 -12.01
N ARG A 323 12.18 -19.31 -11.79
CA ARG A 323 10.74 -19.23 -11.47
C ARG A 323 9.93 -18.59 -12.61
N HIS A 324 8.71 -18.17 -12.30
CA HIS A 324 7.85 -17.46 -13.25
C HIS A 324 8.27 -15.98 -13.38
N GLN A 325 7.84 -15.36 -14.45
CA GLN A 325 8.14 -13.97 -14.72
C GLN A 325 7.09 -13.02 -14.12
N ARG A 326 7.46 -11.77 -13.94
CA ARG A 326 6.54 -10.65 -13.87
C ARG A 326 6.01 -10.38 -15.29
N TYR A 327 4.72 -10.09 -15.44
CA TYR A 327 4.07 -9.84 -16.74
C TYR A 327 3.87 -8.36 -17.05
N THR A 328 3.95 -7.51 -16.06
CA THR A 328 3.92 -6.04 -16.17
C THR A 328 5.25 -5.48 -16.66
N SER A 329 5.24 -4.27 -17.19
CA SER A 329 6.46 -3.55 -17.59
C SER A 329 7.13 -2.84 -16.42
N ASP A 330 8.38 -2.37 -16.61
CA ASP A 330 9.06 -1.55 -15.59
C ASP A 330 8.32 -0.23 -15.37
N VAL A 331 7.85 0.42 -16.45
CA VAL A 331 7.07 1.66 -16.32
C VAL A 331 5.71 1.41 -15.66
N PHE A 332 5.11 0.22 -15.85
CA PHE A 332 3.91 -0.16 -15.10
C PHE A 332 4.19 -0.17 -13.60
N GLU A 333 5.24 -0.89 -13.17
CA GLU A 333 5.64 -0.98 -11.76
C GLU A 333 5.89 0.39 -11.15
N MET A 334 6.71 1.20 -11.82
CA MET A 334 6.99 2.56 -11.39
C MET A 334 5.71 3.40 -11.25
N ALA A 335 4.77 3.28 -12.20
CA ALA A 335 3.52 4.01 -12.19
C ALA A 335 2.55 3.57 -11.09
N THR A 336 2.68 2.35 -10.54
CA THR A 336 1.87 1.90 -9.39
C THR A 336 2.06 2.81 -8.18
N ALA A 337 3.27 3.36 -7.97
CA ALA A 337 3.56 4.30 -6.90
C ALA A 337 2.85 5.66 -7.03
N ILE A 338 2.25 5.94 -8.18
CA ILE A 338 1.44 7.14 -8.42
C ILE A 338 -0.04 6.81 -8.43
N THR A 339 -0.44 5.68 -9.02
CA THR A 339 -1.85 5.27 -9.06
C THR A 339 -2.34 4.77 -7.71
N ASN A 340 -1.48 4.08 -6.96
CA ASN A 340 -1.69 3.76 -5.54
C ASN A 340 -1.00 4.81 -4.66
N GLN A 341 -1.26 4.79 -3.37
CA GLN A 341 -0.60 5.69 -2.42
C GLN A 341 -0.42 5.04 -1.05
N SER A 342 0.75 5.30 -0.48
CA SER A 342 1.11 5.04 0.91
C SER A 342 2.12 6.10 1.32
N SER A 343 2.02 6.62 2.54
CA SER A 343 3.00 7.58 3.06
C SER A 343 4.34 6.92 3.37
N VAL A 344 4.32 5.62 3.66
CA VAL A 344 5.51 4.77 3.79
C VAL A 344 5.44 3.72 2.69
N ASN A 345 6.22 3.93 1.63
CA ASN A 345 6.09 3.21 0.37
C ASN A 345 7.23 2.21 0.18
N CYS A 346 6.88 0.97 -0.10
CA CYS A 346 7.85 -0.06 -0.47
C CYS A 346 8.33 0.14 -1.92
N VAL A 347 9.63 0.20 -2.11
CA VAL A 347 10.30 0.12 -3.41
C VAL A 347 11.26 -1.05 -3.36
N CYS A 348 10.78 -2.22 -3.83
CA CYS A 348 11.49 -3.49 -3.69
C CYS A 348 12.65 -3.60 -4.68
N LEU A 349 13.75 -2.91 -4.39
CA LEU A 349 15.01 -3.06 -5.10
C LEU A 349 15.94 -4.03 -4.37
N TYR A 350 16.69 -4.77 -5.17
CA TYR A 350 17.66 -5.76 -4.75
C TYR A 350 19.05 -5.40 -5.31
N PRO A 351 20.15 -5.97 -4.78
CA PRO A 351 21.49 -5.69 -5.30
C PRO A 351 21.64 -5.86 -6.82
N ASN A 352 20.97 -6.84 -7.42
CA ASN A 352 20.99 -7.04 -8.88
C ASN A 352 20.32 -5.89 -9.63
N ASN A 353 19.29 -5.26 -9.07
CA ASN A 353 18.60 -4.17 -9.75
C ASN A 353 19.48 -2.94 -9.97
N LEU A 354 20.49 -2.71 -9.11
CA LEU A 354 21.45 -1.64 -9.32
C LEU A 354 22.32 -1.84 -10.59
N GLN A 355 22.28 -3.03 -11.19
CA GLN A 355 22.99 -3.38 -12.43
C GLN A 355 22.04 -3.71 -13.59
N ASP A 356 20.90 -4.35 -13.29
CA ASP A 356 19.95 -4.88 -14.28
C ASP A 356 18.94 -3.81 -14.77
N VAL A 357 18.65 -2.81 -13.94
CA VAL A 357 17.67 -1.75 -14.22
C VAL A 357 18.36 -0.56 -14.86
N PRO A 358 17.78 0.05 -15.92
CA PRO A 358 18.34 1.27 -16.50
C PRO A 358 18.54 2.39 -15.47
N GLN A 359 19.69 3.08 -15.53
CA GLN A 359 20.05 4.08 -14.52
C GLN A 359 18.98 5.19 -14.37
N TRP A 360 18.34 5.61 -15.46
CA TRP A 360 17.31 6.65 -15.39
C TRP A 360 16.04 6.21 -14.64
N GLU A 361 15.73 4.91 -14.61
CA GLU A 361 14.63 4.34 -13.79
C GLU A 361 15.00 4.36 -12.31
N LEU A 362 16.23 3.95 -11.99
CA LEU A 362 16.75 4.05 -10.63
C LEU A 362 16.78 5.50 -10.13
N ASP A 363 17.19 6.45 -10.98
CA ASP A 363 17.19 7.88 -10.66
C ASP A 363 15.76 8.40 -10.43
N TRP A 364 14.81 7.96 -11.21
CA TRP A 364 13.40 8.31 -11.02
C TRP A 364 12.85 7.75 -9.71
N LEU A 365 13.10 6.47 -9.42
CA LEU A 365 12.71 5.80 -8.16
C LEU A 365 13.37 6.45 -6.94
N LYS A 366 14.63 6.91 -7.09
CA LYS A 366 15.33 7.67 -6.06
C LYS A 366 14.63 9.00 -5.74
N GLY A 367 14.00 9.63 -6.72
CA GLY A 367 13.24 10.86 -6.57
C GLY A 367 11.75 10.69 -6.25
N LEU A 368 11.27 9.47 -6.05
CA LEU A 368 9.85 9.18 -5.83
C LEU A 368 9.33 9.82 -4.54
N PRO A 369 8.34 10.72 -4.60
CA PRO A 369 7.65 11.23 -3.43
C PRO A 369 6.61 10.22 -2.92
N THR A 370 6.34 10.22 -1.61
CA THR A 370 5.33 9.34 -0.98
C THR A 370 4.26 10.12 -0.22
N ALA A 371 4.39 11.45 -0.15
CA ALA A 371 3.36 12.34 0.40
C ALA A 371 2.80 13.24 -0.71
N TRP A 372 1.50 13.46 -0.67
CA TRP A 372 0.75 14.12 -1.74
C TRP A 372 -0.20 15.17 -1.19
N ASP A 373 -0.19 16.38 -1.78
CA ASP A 373 -1.08 17.49 -1.41
C ASP A 373 -2.41 17.47 -2.18
N ASP A 374 -2.45 16.82 -3.36
CA ASP A 374 -3.65 16.77 -4.18
C ASP A 374 -3.64 15.53 -5.09
N VAL A 375 -4.83 15.06 -5.47
CA VAL A 375 -5.06 13.97 -6.41
C VAL A 375 -6.11 14.37 -7.44
N LYS A 376 -5.89 13.99 -8.72
CA LYS A 376 -6.86 14.15 -9.78
C LYS A 376 -7.03 12.87 -10.58
N PHE A 377 -8.27 12.48 -10.76
CA PHE A 377 -8.64 11.44 -11.70
C PHE A 377 -8.54 11.98 -13.12
N ILE A 378 -7.74 11.32 -13.95
CA ILE A 378 -7.53 11.74 -15.35
C ILE A 378 -8.36 10.89 -16.32
N ALA A 379 -8.27 9.56 -16.19
CA ALA A 379 -9.03 8.61 -16.98
C ALA A 379 -8.99 7.23 -16.33
N GLY A 380 -10.00 6.39 -16.55
CA GLY A 380 -9.94 5.04 -16.04
C GLY A 380 -11.25 4.30 -16.10
N TYR A 381 -11.13 2.99 -15.96
CA TYR A 381 -12.23 2.07 -15.70
C TYR A 381 -11.70 0.91 -14.85
N PRO A 382 -12.33 0.60 -13.71
CA PRO A 382 -11.84 -0.45 -12.79
C PRO A 382 -11.52 -1.74 -13.52
N THR A 383 -10.37 -2.33 -13.21
CA THR A 383 -9.85 -3.58 -13.79
C THR A 383 -9.43 -3.52 -15.28
N LYS A 384 -9.47 -2.34 -15.89
CA LYS A 384 -9.08 -2.14 -17.29
C LYS A 384 -7.88 -1.21 -17.41
N TYR A 385 -7.99 -0.01 -16.87
CA TYR A 385 -6.91 0.96 -16.88
C TYR A 385 -7.18 2.04 -15.83
N ALA A 386 -6.12 2.67 -15.36
CA ALA A 386 -6.20 3.80 -14.44
C ALA A 386 -5.15 4.85 -14.82
N VAL A 387 -5.54 6.12 -14.87
CA VAL A 387 -4.63 7.25 -15.02
C VAL A 387 -4.97 8.27 -13.95
N VAL A 388 -4.01 8.50 -13.05
CA VAL A 388 -4.17 9.37 -11.89
C VAL A 388 -3.02 10.37 -11.87
N ALA A 389 -3.31 11.63 -11.55
CA ALA A 389 -2.32 12.66 -11.29
C ALA A 389 -2.26 12.93 -9.79
N ARG A 390 -1.06 13.05 -9.24
CA ARG A 390 -0.84 13.44 -7.84
C ARG A 390 0.15 14.60 -7.78
N LYS A 391 -0.10 15.55 -6.87
CA LYS A 391 0.79 16.67 -6.59
C LYS A 391 1.64 16.32 -5.38
N ALA A 392 2.96 16.22 -5.58
CA ALA A 392 3.88 15.92 -4.49
C ALA A 392 3.83 17.00 -3.40
N SER A 393 3.87 16.60 -2.13
CA SER A 393 3.80 17.53 -1.01
C SER A 393 5.01 18.48 -1.00
N GLN A 394 4.74 19.73 -0.65
CA GLN A 394 5.80 20.74 -0.46
C GLN A 394 6.45 20.63 0.92
N GLU A 395 5.70 20.25 1.95
CA GLU A 395 6.14 20.31 3.35
C GLU A 395 6.64 18.95 3.86
N ASN A 396 6.02 17.86 3.42
CA ASN A 396 6.25 16.52 3.95
C ASN A 396 6.83 15.56 2.91
N GLY A 397 7.63 16.07 1.97
CA GLY A 397 8.18 15.24 0.92
C GLY A 397 9.21 14.23 1.44
N SER A 398 8.99 12.95 1.18
CA SER A 398 10.06 11.97 1.10
C SER A 398 10.69 12.05 -0.30
N GLY A 399 11.88 11.54 -0.43
CA GLY A 399 12.58 11.58 -1.69
C GLY A 399 13.32 12.90 -1.95
N ALA A 400 13.78 13.05 -3.16
CA ALA A 400 14.51 14.25 -3.53
C ALA A 400 13.56 15.44 -3.59
N ALA A 401 13.89 16.52 -2.89
CA ALA A 401 13.15 17.79 -2.89
C ALA A 401 12.84 18.34 -4.31
N ILE A 402 13.50 17.81 -5.33
CA ILE A 402 13.30 18.16 -6.73
C ILE A 402 11.86 17.97 -7.22
N ASN A 403 11.09 17.09 -6.60
CA ASN A 403 9.69 16.81 -6.97
C ASN A 403 8.67 17.56 -6.11
N ASN A 404 9.07 18.25 -5.06
CA ASN A 404 8.15 18.95 -4.16
C ASN A 404 7.28 19.96 -4.93
N GLY A 405 5.97 19.90 -4.67
CA GLY A 405 4.97 20.77 -5.33
C GLY A 405 4.69 20.45 -6.79
N LYS A 406 5.34 19.46 -7.40
CA LYS A 406 5.12 19.07 -8.78
C LYS A 406 4.00 18.05 -8.93
N TRP A 407 3.30 18.15 -10.06
CA TRP A 407 2.37 17.14 -10.51
C TRP A 407 3.11 15.98 -11.19
N ILE A 408 2.71 14.77 -10.89
CA ILE A 408 3.17 13.54 -11.54
C ILE A 408 1.91 12.75 -11.95
N VAL A 409 1.86 12.29 -13.19
CA VAL A 409 0.77 11.45 -13.70
C VAL A 409 1.28 10.03 -13.86
N GLY A 410 0.61 9.06 -13.24
CA GLY A 410 0.83 7.64 -13.45
C GLY A 410 -0.34 7.02 -14.21
N GLY A 411 -0.05 6.14 -15.17
CA GLY A 411 -1.08 5.42 -15.91
C GLY A 411 -0.75 3.97 -16.14
N LEU A 412 -1.74 3.08 -15.98
CA LEU A 412 -1.65 1.64 -16.08
C LEU A 412 -2.66 1.10 -17.08
N ASN A 413 -2.29 0.07 -17.85
CA ASN A 413 -3.18 -0.64 -18.78
C ASN A 413 -3.20 -2.14 -18.47
N ALA A 414 -4.35 -2.66 -18.04
CA ALA A 414 -4.57 -4.09 -17.81
C ALA A 414 -5.31 -4.79 -18.98
N THR A 415 -5.48 -4.12 -20.11
CA THR A 415 -6.11 -4.74 -21.29
C THR A 415 -5.06 -5.47 -22.13
N ASP A 416 -5.52 -6.35 -22.98
CA ASP A 416 -4.70 -7.15 -23.91
C ASP A 416 -4.25 -6.39 -25.17
N LYS A 417 -4.61 -5.09 -25.29
CA LYS A 417 -4.32 -4.26 -26.46
C LYS A 417 -3.68 -2.94 -26.06
N PRO A 418 -2.88 -2.32 -26.96
CA PRO A 418 -2.43 -0.95 -26.75
C PRO A 418 -3.62 0.00 -26.60
N LEU A 419 -3.61 0.79 -25.54
CA LEU A 419 -4.65 1.75 -25.23
C LEU A 419 -4.21 3.15 -25.64
N THR A 420 -4.91 3.74 -26.63
CA THR A 420 -4.69 5.12 -27.07
C THR A 420 -5.67 6.04 -26.35
N LEU A 421 -5.16 7.01 -25.61
CA LEU A 421 -5.95 7.97 -24.86
C LEU A 421 -5.60 9.41 -25.26
N THR A 422 -6.61 10.29 -25.22
CA THR A 422 -6.40 11.74 -25.19
C THR A 422 -6.67 12.22 -23.77
N LEU A 423 -5.59 12.47 -23.03
CA LEU A 423 -5.65 12.89 -21.63
C LEU A 423 -5.92 14.40 -21.56
N ASN A 424 -6.65 14.82 -20.53
CA ASN A 424 -6.82 16.22 -20.14
C ASN A 424 -5.89 16.51 -18.94
N LEU A 425 -4.82 17.25 -19.20
CA LEU A 425 -3.72 17.54 -18.27
C LEU A 425 -3.56 19.07 -18.10
N PRO A 426 -4.53 19.75 -17.47
CA PRO A 426 -4.50 21.22 -17.34
C PRO A 426 -3.27 21.72 -16.59
N MET A 427 -2.71 20.92 -15.64
CA MET A 427 -1.48 21.24 -14.90
C MET A 427 -0.24 21.36 -15.79
N PHE A 428 -0.28 20.80 -16.99
CA PHE A 428 0.80 20.84 -17.97
C PHE A 428 0.43 21.61 -19.25
N ALA A 429 -0.67 22.36 -19.26
CA ALA A 429 -1.13 23.07 -20.46
C ALA A 429 -0.05 23.95 -21.09
N GLY A 430 0.22 23.77 -22.38
CA GLY A 430 1.21 24.50 -23.16
C GLY A 430 2.67 24.12 -22.90
N LYS A 431 2.94 23.14 -22.03
CA LYS A 431 4.30 22.69 -21.68
C LYS A 431 4.75 21.50 -22.53
N THR A 432 6.05 21.31 -22.59
CA THR A 432 6.70 20.07 -22.99
C THR A 432 7.24 19.43 -21.70
N VAL A 433 6.84 18.18 -21.41
CA VAL A 433 7.10 17.46 -20.18
C VAL A 433 7.84 16.15 -20.44
N GLU A 434 8.45 15.60 -19.42
CA GLU A 434 9.02 14.26 -19.48
C GLU A 434 7.91 13.22 -19.60
N TYR A 435 8.14 12.19 -20.39
CA TYR A 435 7.22 11.10 -20.66
C TYR A 435 7.94 9.76 -20.67
N LEU A 436 7.70 8.97 -19.65
CA LEU A 436 8.20 7.61 -19.52
C LEU A 436 7.13 6.65 -20.01
N THR A 437 7.50 5.67 -20.84
CA THR A 437 6.56 4.74 -21.45
C THR A 437 7.28 3.49 -21.95
N ASP A 438 6.52 2.51 -22.40
CA ASP A 438 7.02 1.28 -22.98
C ASP A 438 7.01 1.33 -24.50
N GLN A 439 8.07 0.80 -25.12
CA GLN A 439 8.05 0.54 -26.58
C GLN A 439 7.22 -0.70 -26.88
N PRO A 440 6.51 -0.75 -28.03
CA PRO A 440 5.91 -1.99 -28.49
C PRO A 440 6.96 -3.10 -28.58
N LYS A 441 6.62 -4.30 -28.10
CA LYS A 441 7.51 -5.48 -28.20
C LYS A 441 7.74 -5.82 -29.67
N LYS A 442 9.00 -6.08 -30.03
CA LYS A 442 9.34 -6.69 -31.31
C LYS A 442 9.06 -8.19 -31.27
N GLN A 443 9.00 -8.81 -32.43
CA GLN A 443 8.82 -10.26 -32.51
C GLN A 443 9.91 -10.99 -31.73
N GLY A 444 9.51 -11.88 -30.81
CA GLY A 444 10.40 -12.64 -29.94
C GLY A 444 10.83 -11.96 -28.65
N GLU A 445 10.54 -10.67 -28.46
CA GLU A 445 10.82 -9.98 -27.19
C GLU A 445 9.85 -10.44 -26.10
N LYS A 446 10.40 -10.85 -24.97
CA LYS A 446 9.64 -11.32 -23.80
C LYS A 446 9.19 -10.16 -22.92
N PHE A 447 10.07 -9.18 -22.72
CA PHE A 447 9.84 -8.02 -21.88
C PHE A 447 9.75 -6.74 -22.72
N TYR A 448 9.09 -5.72 -22.17
CA TYR A 448 9.09 -4.39 -22.76
C TYR A 448 10.46 -3.70 -22.57
N THR A 449 10.79 -2.81 -23.50
CA THR A 449 11.84 -1.84 -23.32
C THR A 449 11.21 -0.52 -22.91
N SER A 450 11.56 -0.06 -21.72
CA SER A 450 11.16 1.27 -21.23
C SER A 450 11.93 2.37 -21.94
N VAL A 451 11.29 3.51 -22.15
CA VAL A 451 11.90 4.67 -22.81
C VAL A 451 11.48 5.97 -22.17
N LYS A 452 12.43 6.90 -22.15
CA LYS A 452 12.25 8.27 -21.73
C LYS A 452 12.12 9.16 -22.99
N LYS A 453 11.03 9.91 -23.06
CA LYS A 453 10.67 10.81 -24.19
C LYS A 453 10.21 12.16 -23.68
N THR A 454 9.89 13.05 -24.57
CA THR A 454 9.15 14.28 -24.27
C THR A 454 7.73 14.19 -24.82
N LEU A 455 6.77 14.79 -24.11
CA LEU A 455 5.37 14.92 -24.50
C LEU A 455 5.00 16.40 -24.56
N LYS A 456 4.52 16.85 -25.71
CA LYS A 456 3.97 18.19 -25.83
C LYS A 456 2.50 18.19 -25.45
N VAL A 457 2.15 18.93 -24.42
CA VAL A 457 0.76 19.15 -24.00
C VAL A 457 0.23 20.40 -24.69
N GLY A 458 -0.90 20.31 -25.34
CA GLY A 458 -1.52 21.41 -26.01
C GLY A 458 -1.87 22.57 -25.05
N LYS A 459 -2.05 23.81 -25.59
CA LYS A 459 -2.51 24.96 -24.77
C LYS A 459 -3.86 24.70 -24.09
N ASN A 460 -4.67 23.82 -24.66
CA ASN A 460 -5.95 23.36 -24.09
C ASN A 460 -5.80 22.22 -23.05
N GLY A 461 -4.59 21.90 -22.63
CA GLY A 461 -4.29 20.83 -21.68
C GLY A 461 -4.37 19.41 -22.25
N LYS A 462 -4.61 19.21 -23.55
CA LYS A 462 -4.78 17.88 -24.12
C LYS A 462 -3.46 17.30 -24.63
N ALA A 463 -3.24 15.99 -24.38
CA ALA A 463 -2.12 15.24 -24.91
C ALA A 463 -2.57 13.81 -25.30
N LYS A 464 -2.04 13.30 -26.43
CA LYS A 464 -2.30 11.91 -26.87
C LYS A 464 -1.17 11.01 -26.37
N VAL A 465 -1.54 9.91 -25.73
CA VAL A 465 -0.61 8.89 -25.22
C VAL A 465 -1.03 7.50 -25.67
N VAL A 466 -0.07 6.56 -25.63
CA VAL A 466 -0.34 5.13 -25.86
C VAL A 466 0.25 4.36 -24.69
N ILE A 467 -0.55 3.49 -24.06
CA ILE A 467 -0.13 2.60 -22.99
C ILE A 467 -0.17 1.16 -23.52
N GLN A 468 0.96 0.46 -23.49
CA GLN A 468 1.06 -0.92 -23.97
C GLN A 468 0.27 -1.89 -23.07
N PRO A 469 -0.12 -3.10 -23.54
CA PRO A 469 -0.74 -4.13 -22.69
C PRO A 469 0.15 -4.48 -21.48
N ASN A 470 -0.41 -4.48 -20.28
CA ASN A 470 0.33 -4.61 -19.03
C ASN A 470 1.50 -3.62 -18.90
N GLY A 471 1.40 -2.50 -19.59
CA GLY A 471 2.38 -1.42 -19.60
C GLY A 471 1.92 -0.21 -18.82
N GLY A 472 2.84 0.74 -18.65
CA GLY A 472 2.62 1.98 -17.92
C GLY A 472 3.02 3.24 -18.68
N ILE A 473 2.60 4.37 -18.12
CA ILE A 473 3.10 5.69 -18.46
C ILE A 473 3.35 6.52 -17.20
N ILE A 474 4.35 7.39 -17.26
CA ILE A 474 4.57 8.44 -16.26
C ILE A 474 4.80 9.75 -17.01
N ILE A 475 4.20 10.84 -16.52
CA ILE A 475 4.34 12.19 -17.06
C ILE A 475 4.66 13.14 -15.90
N ASN A 476 5.79 13.86 -15.99
CA ASN A 476 6.27 14.80 -14.95
C ASN A 476 7.05 15.99 -15.51
#